data_63420cdbf4bae74883de53d3bd2e7682
#
_entry.id   63420cdbf4bae74883de53d3bd2e7682
#
_cell.length_a   1.000
_cell.length_b   1.000
_cell.length_c   1.000
_cell.angle_alpha   90.00
_cell.angle_beta   90.00
_cell.angle_gamma   90.00
#
_symmetry.space_group_name_H-M   'P 1'
#
loop_
_entity.id
_entity.type
_entity.pdbx_description
1 polymer ?
#
loop_
_entity_poly.entity_id
_entity_poly.type
_entity_poly.pdbx_seq_one_letter_code
_entity_poly.pdbx_strand_id
1 'polypeptide(L)'
;MIVFVNDRPIRLVGPRAAAQLTDPALEGGPPVTEYDEVVDARLELLRDDVLHGHLLVLNATPTTVSKLLALLQKADASYMLSVTLGCLDKEACEEAIKKPFKVIKAAGGVVLKGDKMLLMFRRGVWDLPKGKLDPGESSRMGAAREVREETGVKVSVHQRICTTWHTYTLNGNRILKRTKWYQMGVLDESRMAPQLDEDIEKLSWFNRRETKLALTNSFSSIRYVIDQLQAMVVRS
;
A
#
# COMPACT_ATOMS: atom_id res chain seq x y z
N MET A 1 9.78 2.26 2.64
CA MET A 1 8.39 2.22 3.16
C MET A 1 7.44 2.80 2.12
N ILE A 2 6.21 2.28 2.00
CA ILE A 2 5.14 2.91 1.22
C ILE A 2 3.92 3.11 2.13
N VAL A 3 3.37 4.33 2.13
CA VAL A 3 2.20 4.71 2.95
C VAL A 3 1.13 5.29 2.02
N PHE A 4 -0.11 4.90 2.21
CA PHE A 4 -1.26 5.44 1.49
C PHE A 4 -2.01 6.41 2.39
N VAL A 5 -2.03 7.66 1.98
CA VAL A 5 -2.75 8.76 2.66
C VAL A 5 -3.83 9.27 1.70
N ASN A 6 -5.10 9.21 2.13
CA ASN A 6 -6.23 9.52 1.25
C ASN A 6 -6.17 8.77 -0.10
N ASP A 7 -5.83 7.47 -0.04
CA ASP A 7 -5.63 6.57 -1.17
C ASP A 7 -4.49 6.96 -2.14
N ARG A 8 -3.58 7.85 -1.74
CA ARG A 8 -2.42 8.26 -2.55
C ARG A 8 -1.14 7.69 -1.98
N PRO A 9 -0.29 7.05 -2.82
CA PRO A 9 0.96 6.47 -2.36
C PRO A 9 2.01 7.53 -2.04
N ILE A 10 2.61 7.41 -0.87
CA ILE A 10 3.80 8.16 -0.45
C ILE A 10 4.91 7.14 -0.26
N ARG A 11 5.93 7.19 -1.10
CA ARG A 11 7.09 6.30 -1.07
C ARG A 11 8.26 6.98 -0.39
N LEU A 12 8.86 6.33 0.61
CA LEU A 12 10.11 6.77 1.24
C LEU A 12 11.26 5.90 0.73
N VAL A 13 12.25 6.55 0.16
CA VAL A 13 13.48 5.92 -0.33
C VAL A 13 14.68 6.51 0.41
N GLY A 14 15.74 5.70 0.60
CA GLY A 14 16.98 6.16 1.21
C GLY A 14 17.87 6.91 0.21
N PRO A 15 19.01 7.49 0.68
CA PRO A 15 19.88 8.34 -0.14
C PRO A 15 20.36 7.68 -1.42
N ARG A 16 20.77 6.41 -1.35
CA ARG A 16 21.24 5.64 -2.52
C ARG A 16 20.15 5.52 -3.60
N ALA A 17 18.92 5.16 -3.22
CA ALA A 17 17.83 5.05 -4.16
C ALA A 17 17.35 6.42 -4.66
N ALA A 18 17.42 7.46 -3.81
CA ALA A 18 17.10 8.82 -4.22
C ALA A 18 18.08 9.36 -5.29
N ALA A 19 19.38 9.06 -5.15
CA ALA A 19 20.38 9.41 -6.15
C ALA A 19 20.09 8.74 -7.50
N GLN A 20 19.62 7.50 -7.52
CA GLN A 20 19.23 6.80 -8.74
C GLN A 20 18.01 7.42 -9.46
N LEU A 21 17.13 8.10 -8.73
CA LEU A 21 15.97 8.79 -9.31
C LEU A 21 16.34 10.09 -10.05
N THR A 22 17.50 10.67 -9.73
CA THR A 22 17.94 11.96 -10.27
C THR A 22 19.11 11.85 -11.24
N ASP A 23 19.73 10.69 -11.37
CA ASP A 23 20.88 10.47 -12.26
C ASP A 23 20.43 9.82 -13.57
N PRO A 24 20.39 10.58 -14.68
CA PRO A 24 20.03 10.05 -15.99
C PRO A 24 21.05 9.05 -16.55
N ALA A 25 22.24 8.93 -15.97
CA ALA A 25 23.30 8.00 -16.40
C ALA A 25 23.20 6.62 -15.73
N LEU A 26 22.36 6.44 -14.69
CA LEU A 26 22.18 5.17 -14.02
C LEU A 26 21.06 4.36 -14.71
N GLU A 27 21.46 3.29 -15.39
CA GLU A 27 20.53 2.35 -16.04
C GLU A 27 19.48 1.80 -15.04
N GLY A 28 18.21 2.00 -15.34
CA GLY A 28 17.07 1.39 -14.65
C GLY A 28 16.35 2.23 -13.60
N GLY A 29 16.68 3.51 -13.43
CA GLY A 29 15.84 4.47 -12.70
C GLY A 29 14.74 5.03 -13.61
N PRO A 30 13.51 5.32 -13.08
CA PRO A 30 12.57 6.11 -13.85
C PRO A 30 13.21 7.46 -14.16
N PRO A 31 13.14 7.95 -15.40
CA PRO A 31 13.69 9.25 -15.74
C PRO A 31 13.02 10.33 -14.87
N VAL A 32 13.75 11.39 -14.54
CA VAL A 32 13.20 12.55 -13.80
C VAL A 32 11.95 13.12 -14.50
N THR A 33 11.79 12.84 -15.78
CA THR A 33 10.61 13.15 -16.61
C THR A 33 9.32 12.45 -16.20
N GLU A 34 9.35 11.46 -15.28
CA GLU A 34 8.14 10.81 -14.75
C GLU A 34 7.50 11.60 -13.58
N TYR A 35 8.15 12.66 -13.10
CA TYR A 35 7.60 13.51 -12.05
C TYR A 35 7.10 14.82 -12.66
N ASP A 36 5.87 15.20 -12.28
CA ASP A 36 5.29 16.48 -12.71
C ASP A 36 5.89 17.66 -11.94
N GLU A 37 6.38 17.40 -10.71
CA GLU A 37 6.99 18.40 -9.84
C GLU A 37 8.17 17.81 -9.07
N VAL A 38 9.26 18.61 -8.92
CA VAL A 38 10.46 18.23 -8.17
C VAL A 38 10.85 19.35 -7.21
N VAL A 39 10.86 19.04 -5.91
CA VAL A 39 11.19 19.98 -4.82
C VAL A 39 12.47 19.51 -4.12
N ASP A 40 13.48 20.36 -3.99
CA ASP A 40 14.61 20.10 -3.08
C ASP A 40 14.33 20.75 -1.72
N ALA A 41 14.08 19.92 -0.70
CA ALA A 41 13.72 20.37 0.65
C ALA A 41 14.82 21.16 1.39
N ARG A 42 16.03 21.27 0.81
CA ARG A 42 17.10 22.17 1.30
C ARG A 42 16.97 23.59 0.77
N LEU A 43 16.35 23.74 -0.40
CA LEU A 43 16.28 25.01 -1.13
C LEU A 43 14.95 25.71 -0.95
N GLU A 44 13.88 24.93 -0.78
CA GLU A 44 12.53 25.47 -0.71
C GLU A 44 11.62 24.69 0.27
N LEU A 45 10.58 25.34 0.71
CA LEU A 45 9.58 24.74 1.60
C LEU A 45 8.44 24.11 0.80
N LEU A 46 8.01 22.92 1.20
CA LEU A 46 6.78 22.33 0.69
C LEU A 46 5.58 23.26 0.92
N ARG A 47 4.82 23.53 -0.14
CA ARG A 47 3.61 24.35 -0.16
C ARG A 47 2.46 23.58 -0.79
N ASP A 48 1.25 24.13 -0.69
CA ASP A 48 0.03 23.50 -1.22
C ASP A 48 0.02 23.44 -2.75
N ASP A 49 0.63 24.42 -3.42
CA ASP A 49 0.69 24.57 -4.87
C ASP A 49 1.50 23.48 -5.59
N VAL A 50 2.45 22.83 -4.90
CA VAL A 50 3.23 21.71 -5.46
C VAL A 50 2.54 20.34 -5.26
N LEU A 51 1.39 20.29 -4.60
CA LEU A 51 0.67 19.02 -4.33
C LEU A 51 -0.22 18.60 -5.50
N HIS A 52 0.37 18.34 -6.65
CA HIS A 52 -0.30 17.84 -7.84
C HIS A 52 0.53 16.76 -8.54
N GLY A 53 -0.10 15.96 -9.42
CA GLY A 53 0.57 14.94 -10.21
C GLY A 53 1.46 13.99 -9.40
N HIS A 54 2.59 13.63 -9.95
CA HIS A 54 3.65 12.84 -9.33
C HIS A 54 4.73 13.76 -8.78
N LEU A 55 4.81 13.92 -7.46
CA LEU A 55 5.75 14.80 -6.77
C LEU A 55 6.99 14.03 -6.31
N LEU A 56 8.17 14.53 -6.64
CA LEU A 56 9.46 14.10 -6.08
C LEU A 56 9.97 15.15 -5.09
N VAL A 57 10.23 14.76 -3.85
CA VAL A 57 10.86 15.62 -2.83
C VAL A 57 12.23 15.06 -2.51
N LEU A 58 13.28 15.78 -2.89
CA LEU A 58 14.67 15.46 -2.62
C LEU A 58 15.11 15.96 -1.25
N ASN A 59 16.09 15.29 -0.66
CA ASN A 59 16.72 15.67 0.61
C ASN A 59 15.74 15.84 1.77
N ALA A 60 14.66 15.04 1.75
CA ALA A 60 13.62 15.08 2.76
C ALA A 60 14.16 14.73 4.15
N THR A 61 13.70 15.47 5.14
CA THR A 61 14.00 15.28 6.57
C THR A 61 12.73 14.91 7.34
N PRO A 62 12.81 14.50 8.62
CA PRO A 62 11.65 14.33 9.48
C PRO A 62 10.70 15.55 9.52
N THR A 63 11.25 16.76 9.46
CA THR A 63 10.47 18.00 9.39
C THR A 63 9.71 18.12 8.07
N THR A 64 10.34 17.77 6.93
CA THR A 64 9.72 17.73 5.60
C THR A 64 8.54 16.76 5.61
N VAL A 65 8.72 15.56 6.19
CA VAL A 65 7.65 14.55 6.33
C VAL A 65 6.48 15.08 7.15
N SER A 66 6.77 15.72 8.31
CA SER A 66 5.73 16.29 9.17
C SER A 66 4.95 17.39 8.47
N LYS A 67 5.65 18.25 7.70
CA LYS A 67 5.03 19.30 6.89
C LYS A 67 4.12 18.71 5.81
N LEU A 68 4.60 17.70 5.05
CA LEU A 68 3.80 17.02 4.03
C LEU A 68 2.52 16.43 4.64
N LEU A 69 2.61 15.70 5.76
CA LEU A 69 1.43 15.13 6.42
C LEU A 69 0.43 16.21 6.87
N ALA A 70 0.93 17.37 7.35
CA ALA A 70 0.07 18.49 7.72
C ALA A 70 -0.63 19.13 6.52
N LEU A 71 0.08 19.27 5.39
CA LEU A 71 -0.50 19.77 4.13
C LEU A 71 -1.59 18.82 3.62
N LEU A 72 -1.34 17.51 3.58
CA LEU A 72 -2.31 16.51 3.12
C LEU A 72 -3.57 16.41 3.99
N GLN A 73 -3.58 17.01 5.18
CA GLN A 73 -4.76 17.10 6.04
C GLN A 73 -5.60 18.35 5.77
N LYS A 74 -4.97 19.42 5.29
CA LYS A 74 -5.60 20.73 5.13
C LYS A 74 -5.93 21.07 3.69
N ALA A 75 -5.05 20.68 2.76
CA ALA A 75 -5.19 21.01 1.35
C ALA A 75 -6.13 20.03 0.65
N ASP A 76 -6.82 20.52 -0.38
CA ASP A 76 -7.44 19.66 -1.38
C ASP A 76 -6.32 19.05 -2.26
N ALA A 77 -5.79 17.91 -1.81
CA ALA A 77 -4.78 17.16 -2.55
C ALA A 77 -5.40 16.24 -3.61
N SER A 78 -6.59 16.56 -4.13
CA SER A 78 -7.32 15.73 -5.11
C SER A 78 -6.52 15.52 -6.40
N TYR A 79 -5.72 16.50 -6.80
CA TYR A 79 -4.87 16.46 -7.99
C TYR A 79 -3.53 15.73 -7.79
N MET A 80 -3.13 15.42 -6.56
CA MET A 80 -1.92 14.68 -6.29
C MET A 80 -2.11 13.19 -6.61
N LEU A 81 -1.23 12.62 -7.42
CA LEU A 81 -1.24 11.21 -7.79
C LEU A 81 -0.33 10.38 -6.89
N SER A 82 0.89 10.85 -6.63
CA SER A 82 1.83 10.19 -5.73
C SER A 82 2.90 11.16 -5.20
N VAL A 83 3.58 10.76 -4.12
CA VAL A 83 4.79 11.43 -3.63
C VAL A 83 5.92 10.42 -3.46
N THR A 84 7.12 10.77 -3.95
CA THR A 84 8.36 10.07 -3.61
C THR A 84 9.24 10.97 -2.76
N LEU A 85 9.60 10.52 -1.56
CA LEU A 85 10.47 11.22 -0.64
C LEU A 85 11.88 10.60 -0.67
N GLY A 86 12.84 11.28 -1.26
CA GLY A 86 14.28 10.98 -1.17
C GLY A 86 14.81 11.46 0.19
N CYS A 87 14.81 10.57 1.18
CA CYS A 87 15.15 10.92 2.55
C CYS A 87 16.66 10.93 2.78
N LEU A 88 17.17 11.93 3.51
CA LEU A 88 18.57 11.96 3.98
C LEU A 88 18.82 10.87 5.02
N ASP A 89 17.86 10.67 5.93
CA ASP A 89 17.78 9.57 6.88
C ASP A 89 16.41 8.94 6.74
N LYS A 90 16.36 7.76 6.11
CA LYS A 90 15.11 7.08 5.82
C LYS A 90 14.42 6.58 7.09
N GLU A 91 15.18 6.07 8.04
CA GLU A 91 14.67 5.54 9.29
C GLU A 91 14.03 6.66 10.13
N ALA A 92 14.68 7.80 10.25
CA ALA A 92 14.14 8.98 10.92
C ALA A 92 12.88 9.51 10.24
N CYS A 93 12.82 9.51 8.90
CA CYS A 93 11.64 9.89 8.14
C CYS A 93 10.48 8.89 8.34
N GLU A 94 10.75 7.57 8.39
CA GLU A 94 9.75 6.55 8.69
C GLU A 94 9.17 6.71 10.11
N GLU A 95 10.00 7.04 11.10
CA GLU A 95 9.51 7.33 12.46
C GLU A 95 8.66 8.62 12.49
N ALA A 96 9.04 9.65 11.74
CA ALA A 96 8.24 10.88 11.63
C ALA A 96 6.84 10.60 11.04
N ILE A 97 6.74 9.66 10.06
CA ILE A 97 5.42 9.21 9.56
C ILE A 97 4.61 8.53 10.66
N LYS A 98 5.22 7.63 11.44
CA LYS A 98 4.51 6.82 12.45
C LYS A 98 4.07 7.64 13.66
N LYS A 99 4.88 8.62 14.07
CA LYS A 99 4.73 9.37 15.32
C LYS A 99 3.32 9.94 15.59
N PRO A 100 2.60 10.52 14.61
CA PRO A 100 1.27 11.09 14.85
C PRO A 100 0.12 10.06 14.84
N PHE A 101 0.40 8.77 14.75
CA PHE A 101 -0.62 7.73 14.58
C PHE A 101 -0.52 6.62 15.62
N LYS A 102 -1.67 6.03 15.94
CA LYS A 102 -1.71 4.73 16.62
C LYS A 102 -1.49 3.64 15.56
N VAL A 103 -0.42 2.84 15.71
CA VAL A 103 -0.09 1.77 14.78
C VAL A 103 -0.93 0.52 15.07
N ILE A 104 -1.65 0.03 14.06
CA ILE A 104 -2.35 -1.26 14.07
C ILE A 104 -1.63 -2.24 13.14
N LYS A 105 -1.36 -3.44 13.64
CA LYS A 105 -0.76 -4.52 12.84
C LYS A 105 -1.86 -5.37 12.21
N ALA A 106 -1.69 -5.69 10.93
CA ALA A 106 -2.61 -6.51 10.15
C ALA A 106 -1.86 -7.45 9.21
N ALA A 107 -2.55 -8.43 8.69
CA ALA A 107 -2.06 -9.29 7.63
C ALA A 107 -3.19 -9.70 6.69
N GLY A 108 -2.83 -10.08 5.47
CA GLY A 108 -3.78 -10.53 4.47
C GLY A 108 -3.08 -11.29 3.35
N GLY A 109 -3.85 -11.72 2.35
CA GLY A 109 -3.33 -12.56 1.29
C GLY A 109 -3.90 -12.30 -0.09
N VAL A 110 -3.05 -12.57 -1.08
CA VAL A 110 -3.45 -12.75 -2.48
C VAL A 110 -3.61 -14.24 -2.71
N VAL A 111 -4.85 -14.69 -2.78
CA VAL A 111 -5.20 -16.12 -2.93
C VAL A 111 -5.28 -16.46 -4.42
N LEU A 112 -4.49 -17.44 -4.84
CA LEU A 112 -4.40 -17.89 -6.22
C LEU A 112 -4.93 -19.32 -6.38
N LYS A 113 -5.66 -19.55 -7.48
CA LYS A 113 -6.14 -20.85 -7.94
C LYS A 113 -5.88 -20.99 -9.44
N GLY A 114 -4.79 -21.65 -9.79
CA GLY A 114 -4.29 -21.62 -11.16
C GLY A 114 -3.93 -20.19 -11.58
N ASP A 115 -4.53 -19.73 -12.67
CA ASP A 115 -4.38 -18.38 -13.23
C ASP A 115 -5.35 -17.36 -12.63
N LYS A 116 -6.22 -17.78 -11.70
CA LYS A 116 -7.25 -16.94 -11.10
C LYS A 116 -6.86 -16.43 -9.72
N MET A 117 -7.32 -15.21 -9.39
CA MET A 117 -7.14 -14.53 -8.12
C MET A 117 -8.50 -14.31 -7.45
N LEU A 118 -8.58 -14.57 -6.14
CA LEU A 118 -9.76 -14.27 -5.36
C LEU A 118 -9.77 -12.78 -4.98
N LEU A 119 -10.85 -12.11 -5.34
CA LEU A 119 -11.15 -10.77 -4.85
C LEU A 119 -12.49 -10.79 -4.10
N MET A 120 -12.63 -9.89 -3.14
CA MET A 120 -13.87 -9.64 -2.41
C MET A 120 -14.40 -8.24 -2.74
N PHE A 121 -15.71 -8.12 -2.92
CA PHE A 121 -16.38 -6.84 -3.10
C PHE A 121 -16.95 -6.40 -1.75
N ARG A 122 -16.50 -5.26 -1.25
CA ARG A 122 -16.95 -4.68 0.01
C ARG A 122 -17.02 -3.15 -0.08
N ARG A 123 -18.08 -2.57 0.48
CA ARG A 123 -18.24 -1.10 0.51
C ARG A 123 -18.07 -0.44 -0.87
N GLY A 124 -18.58 -1.09 -1.90
CA GLY A 124 -18.58 -0.57 -3.27
C GLY A 124 -17.27 -0.74 -4.05
N VAL A 125 -16.24 -1.40 -3.51
CA VAL A 125 -14.93 -1.60 -4.18
C VAL A 125 -14.42 -3.03 -4.07
N TRP A 126 -13.56 -3.43 -5.01
CA TRP A 126 -12.83 -4.69 -4.94
C TRP A 126 -11.63 -4.58 -4.02
N ASP A 127 -11.46 -5.56 -3.15
CA ASP A 127 -10.42 -5.61 -2.11
C ASP A 127 -9.84 -7.02 -1.99
N LEU A 128 -8.76 -7.16 -1.21
CA LEU A 128 -8.13 -8.41 -0.82
C LEU A 128 -8.45 -8.73 0.64
N PRO A 129 -8.61 -10.02 1.00
CA PRO A 129 -8.89 -10.42 2.38
C PRO A 129 -7.72 -10.09 3.32
N LYS A 130 -8.04 -9.44 4.45
CA LYS A 130 -7.08 -8.95 5.46
C LYS A 130 -7.75 -8.45 6.72
N GLY A 131 -7.15 -8.67 7.84
CA GLY A 131 -7.63 -8.07 9.08
C GLY A 131 -6.55 -7.87 10.12
N LYS A 132 -6.94 -7.54 11.34
CA LYS A 132 -6.03 -7.25 12.45
C LYS A 132 -5.41 -8.52 12.99
N LEU A 133 -4.16 -8.42 13.44
CA LEU A 133 -3.52 -9.51 14.17
C LEU A 133 -4.05 -9.58 15.60
N ASP A 134 -4.31 -10.76 16.08
CA ASP A 134 -4.57 -11.03 17.49
C ASP A 134 -3.29 -10.86 18.34
N PRO A 135 -3.42 -10.63 19.65
CA PRO A 135 -2.28 -10.57 20.54
C PRO A 135 -1.43 -11.85 20.48
N GLY A 136 -0.13 -11.69 20.22
CA GLY A 136 0.81 -12.81 20.09
C GLY A 136 0.77 -13.56 18.74
N GLU A 137 -0.18 -13.25 17.86
CA GLU A 137 -0.33 -13.93 16.58
C GLU A 137 0.77 -13.53 15.58
N SER A 138 1.34 -14.51 14.89
CA SER A 138 2.25 -14.24 13.79
C SER A 138 1.48 -13.74 12.58
N SER A 139 2.09 -12.83 11.79
CA SER A 139 1.42 -12.27 10.60
C SER A 139 1.08 -13.34 9.53
N ARG A 140 1.80 -14.46 9.52
CA ARG A 140 1.53 -15.58 8.61
C ARG A 140 0.27 -16.34 9.02
N MET A 141 0.10 -16.57 10.31
CA MET A 141 -1.10 -17.23 10.87
C MET A 141 -2.32 -16.31 10.74
N GLY A 142 -2.18 -15.03 11.13
CA GLY A 142 -3.25 -14.05 11.02
C GLY A 142 -3.73 -13.87 9.58
N ALA A 143 -2.82 -13.86 8.61
CA ALA A 143 -3.22 -13.77 7.20
C ALA A 143 -4.07 -14.98 6.75
N ALA A 144 -3.72 -16.21 7.17
CA ALA A 144 -4.49 -17.40 6.84
C ALA A 144 -5.84 -17.43 7.57
N ARG A 145 -5.89 -16.99 8.84
CA ARG A 145 -7.12 -16.88 9.63
C ARG A 145 -8.08 -15.89 8.99
N GLU A 146 -7.62 -14.68 8.68
CA GLU A 146 -8.43 -13.62 8.06
C GLU A 146 -9.01 -14.05 6.70
N VAL A 147 -8.18 -14.67 5.84
CA VAL A 147 -8.69 -15.22 4.57
C VAL A 147 -9.81 -16.22 4.81
N ARG A 148 -9.63 -17.13 5.77
CA ARG A 148 -10.66 -18.14 6.09
C ARG A 148 -11.92 -17.50 6.67
N GLU A 149 -11.81 -16.52 7.56
CA GLU A 149 -12.94 -15.84 8.20
C GLU A 149 -13.73 -15.01 7.18
N GLU A 150 -13.04 -14.17 6.40
CA GLU A 150 -13.67 -13.28 5.44
C GLU A 150 -14.21 -13.99 4.18
N THR A 151 -13.64 -15.16 3.81
CA THR A 151 -13.97 -15.80 2.52
C THR A 151 -14.42 -17.27 2.61
N GLY A 152 -14.28 -17.92 3.76
CA GLY A 152 -14.52 -19.36 3.91
C GLY A 152 -13.46 -20.25 3.26
N VAL A 153 -12.47 -19.70 2.56
CA VAL A 153 -11.44 -20.46 1.83
C VAL A 153 -10.29 -20.83 2.77
N LYS A 154 -9.92 -22.12 2.81
CA LYS A 154 -8.69 -22.57 3.48
C LYS A 154 -7.51 -22.45 2.53
N VAL A 155 -6.40 -21.92 3.03
CA VAL A 155 -5.23 -21.58 2.21
C VAL A 155 -3.93 -22.12 2.77
N SER A 156 -2.98 -22.40 1.88
CA SER A 156 -1.56 -22.53 2.20
C SER A 156 -0.89 -21.17 2.02
N VAL A 157 -0.15 -20.72 3.04
CA VAL A 157 0.56 -19.43 2.95
C VAL A 157 1.95 -19.68 2.38
N HIS A 158 2.30 -18.95 1.32
CA HIS A 158 3.60 -19.06 0.66
C HIS A 158 4.53 -17.91 1.08
N GLN A 159 5.15 -17.23 0.13
CA GLN A 159 6.08 -16.14 0.38
C GLN A 159 5.38 -14.82 0.71
N ARG A 160 6.12 -13.95 1.40
CA ARG A 160 5.67 -12.58 1.64
C ARG A 160 5.83 -11.75 0.36
N ILE A 161 4.77 -11.05 -0.04
CA ILE A 161 4.78 -10.16 -1.19
C ILE A 161 5.38 -8.81 -0.80
N CYS A 162 4.73 -8.10 0.10
CA CYS A 162 5.13 -6.75 0.53
C CYS A 162 4.54 -6.38 1.88
N THR A 163 4.80 -5.15 2.30
CA THR A 163 4.12 -4.52 3.44
C THR A 163 3.61 -3.16 2.99
N THR A 164 2.32 -2.92 3.19
CA THR A 164 1.69 -1.62 2.98
C THR A 164 1.32 -0.97 4.29
N TRP A 165 1.27 0.36 4.27
CA TRP A 165 0.78 1.17 5.37
C TRP A 165 -0.31 2.07 4.83
N HIS A 166 -1.43 2.25 5.57
CA HIS A 166 -2.43 3.22 5.19
C HIS A 166 -3.00 3.94 6.39
N THR A 167 -3.37 5.19 6.19
CA THR A 167 -3.92 6.05 7.23
C THR A 167 -5.44 6.09 7.15
N TYR A 168 -6.10 6.13 8.30
CA TYR A 168 -7.53 6.40 8.42
C TYR A 168 -7.85 6.92 9.82
N THR A 169 -9.07 7.44 10.01
CA THR A 169 -9.57 7.86 11.31
C THR A 169 -10.57 6.84 11.84
N LEU A 170 -10.43 6.44 13.09
CA LEU A 170 -11.34 5.54 13.77
C LEU A 170 -11.65 6.09 15.17
N ASN A 171 -12.91 6.39 15.43
CA ASN A 171 -13.37 6.95 16.72
C ASN A 171 -12.52 8.16 17.18
N GLY A 172 -12.24 9.08 16.24
CA GLY A 172 -11.43 10.27 16.49
C GLY A 172 -9.91 10.03 16.55
N ASN A 173 -9.45 8.78 16.58
CA ASN A 173 -8.03 8.45 16.61
C ASN A 173 -7.46 8.34 15.21
N ARG A 174 -6.28 8.91 15.00
CA ARG A 174 -5.49 8.75 13.76
C ARG A 174 -4.80 7.39 13.78
N ILE A 175 -5.13 6.54 12.82
CA ILE A 175 -4.64 5.17 12.72
C ILE A 175 -3.68 5.05 11.54
N LEU A 176 -2.59 4.33 11.75
CA LEU A 176 -1.68 3.85 10.71
C LEU A 176 -1.69 2.32 10.73
N LYS A 177 -2.42 1.72 9.79
CA LYS A 177 -2.53 0.26 9.67
C LYS A 177 -1.38 -0.28 8.84
N ARG A 178 -0.55 -1.13 9.44
CA ARG A 178 0.51 -1.87 8.77
C ARG A 178 0.01 -3.24 8.37
N THR A 179 -0.13 -3.51 7.08
CA THR A 179 -0.57 -4.80 6.56
C THR A 179 0.58 -5.55 5.89
N LYS A 180 0.89 -6.76 6.36
CA LYS A 180 1.80 -7.68 5.70
C LYS A 180 1.02 -8.58 4.75
N TRP A 181 1.43 -8.64 3.49
CA TRP A 181 0.75 -9.37 2.43
C TRP A 181 1.51 -10.62 2.03
N TYR A 182 0.77 -11.72 1.83
CA TYR A 182 1.30 -13.01 1.48
C TYR A 182 0.66 -13.56 0.20
N GLN A 183 1.45 -14.22 -0.63
CA GLN A 183 0.93 -15.09 -1.68
C GLN A 183 0.40 -16.36 -1.04
N MET A 184 -0.75 -16.84 -1.49
CA MET A 184 -1.43 -18.02 -0.95
C MET A 184 -1.99 -18.89 -2.06
N GLY A 185 -2.00 -20.20 -1.82
CA GLY A 185 -2.68 -21.19 -2.66
C GLY A 185 -3.94 -21.73 -1.96
N VAL A 186 -4.94 -22.13 -2.73
CA VAL A 186 -6.17 -22.75 -2.22
C VAL A 186 -5.88 -24.17 -1.77
N LEU A 187 -6.36 -24.53 -0.58
CA LEU A 187 -6.41 -25.91 -0.06
C LEU A 187 -7.83 -26.47 -0.14
N ASP A 188 -8.83 -25.67 0.25
CA ASP A 188 -10.25 -26.07 0.27
C ASP A 188 -11.12 -24.82 0.13
N GLU A 189 -12.05 -24.83 -0.83
CA GLU A 189 -13.01 -23.75 -1.05
C GLU A 189 -14.48 -24.21 -0.94
N SER A 190 -14.70 -25.42 -0.44
CA SER A 190 -16.05 -26.01 -0.31
C SER A 190 -17.01 -25.18 0.55
N ARG A 191 -16.48 -24.32 1.41
CA ARG A 191 -17.21 -23.40 2.28
C ARG A 191 -17.04 -21.94 1.88
N MET A 192 -16.67 -21.64 0.63
CA MET A 192 -16.50 -20.27 0.15
C MET A 192 -17.83 -19.50 0.29
N ALA A 193 -17.81 -18.49 1.15
CA ALA A 193 -18.93 -17.59 1.40
C ALA A 193 -18.41 -16.24 1.94
N PRO A 194 -19.00 -15.10 1.56
CA PRO A 194 -18.62 -13.81 2.09
C PRO A 194 -19.04 -13.67 3.56
N GLN A 195 -18.21 -13.04 4.38
CA GLN A 195 -18.54 -12.66 5.75
C GLN A 195 -19.33 -11.34 5.72
N LEU A 196 -20.66 -11.45 5.84
CA LEU A 196 -21.56 -10.29 5.72
C LEU A 196 -21.36 -9.25 6.82
N ASP A 197 -20.99 -9.67 8.03
CA ASP A 197 -20.74 -8.78 9.19
C ASP A 197 -19.54 -7.85 8.97
N GLU A 198 -18.67 -8.16 8.00
CA GLU A 198 -17.53 -7.33 7.58
C GLU A 198 -17.84 -6.49 6.31
N ASP A 199 -19.12 -6.32 5.98
CA ASP A 199 -19.59 -5.64 4.76
C ASP A 199 -19.06 -6.28 3.45
N ILE A 200 -18.74 -7.57 3.46
CA ILE A 200 -18.33 -8.31 2.27
C ILE A 200 -19.57 -8.83 1.57
N GLU A 201 -19.86 -8.27 0.41
CA GLU A 201 -21.09 -8.55 -0.36
C GLU A 201 -20.91 -9.71 -1.33
N LYS A 202 -19.68 -9.85 -1.89
CA LYS A 202 -19.40 -10.81 -2.96
C LYS A 202 -17.96 -11.28 -2.94
N LEU A 203 -17.76 -12.55 -3.30
CA LEU A 203 -16.46 -13.16 -3.61
C LEU A 203 -16.45 -13.62 -5.07
N SER A 204 -15.34 -13.40 -5.76
CA SER A 204 -15.20 -13.82 -7.16
C SER A 204 -13.78 -14.21 -7.50
N TRP A 205 -13.65 -15.26 -8.32
CA TRP A 205 -12.40 -15.66 -8.95
C TRP A 205 -12.25 -14.94 -10.28
N PHE A 206 -11.18 -14.15 -10.42
CA PHE A 206 -10.88 -13.37 -11.61
C PHE A 206 -9.62 -13.89 -12.30
N ASN A 207 -9.67 -14.07 -13.60
CA ASN A 207 -8.46 -14.23 -14.41
C ASN A 207 -7.68 -12.89 -14.52
N ARG A 208 -6.52 -12.91 -15.15
CA ARG A 208 -5.65 -11.72 -15.27
C ARG A 208 -6.35 -10.49 -15.89
N ARG A 209 -7.18 -10.69 -16.92
CA ARG A 209 -7.90 -9.60 -17.60
C ARG A 209 -9.01 -9.04 -16.72
N GLU A 210 -9.79 -9.92 -16.13
CA GLU A 210 -10.87 -9.55 -15.19
C GLU A 210 -10.33 -8.85 -13.96
N THR A 211 -9.21 -9.32 -13.40
CA THR A 211 -8.52 -8.66 -12.29
C THR A 211 -8.15 -7.21 -12.64
N LYS A 212 -7.57 -6.96 -13.83
CA LYS A 212 -7.25 -5.59 -14.26
C LYS A 212 -8.48 -4.69 -14.30
N LEU A 213 -9.61 -5.21 -14.79
CA LEU A 213 -10.88 -4.46 -14.82
C LEU A 213 -11.42 -4.21 -13.40
N ALA A 214 -11.44 -5.22 -12.54
CA ALA A 214 -11.88 -5.08 -11.15
C ALA A 214 -11.05 -4.05 -10.38
N LEU A 215 -9.73 -4.00 -10.62
CA LEU A 215 -8.81 -3.07 -9.97
C LEU A 215 -9.01 -1.60 -10.38
N THR A 216 -9.73 -1.29 -11.44
CA THR A 216 -10.12 0.10 -11.74
C THR A 216 -11.05 0.67 -10.67
N ASN A 217 -11.80 -0.22 -9.98
CA ASN A 217 -12.62 0.11 -8.82
C ASN A 217 -12.05 -0.55 -7.55
N SER A 218 -10.85 -0.15 -7.16
CA SER A 218 -10.14 -0.69 -5.99
C SER A 218 -9.22 0.37 -5.39
N PHE A 219 -8.76 0.15 -4.17
CA PHE A 219 -7.79 1.04 -3.53
C PHE A 219 -6.41 0.96 -4.19
N SER A 220 -5.68 2.09 -4.20
CA SER A 220 -4.29 2.17 -4.69
C SER A 220 -3.36 1.20 -3.97
N SER A 221 -3.60 0.97 -2.67
CA SER A 221 -2.84 0.00 -1.89
C SER A 221 -3.02 -1.43 -2.37
N ILE A 222 -4.20 -1.81 -2.85
CA ILE A 222 -4.49 -3.14 -3.39
C ILE A 222 -3.86 -3.32 -4.76
N ARG A 223 -3.99 -2.30 -5.64
CA ARG A 223 -3.27 -2.28 -6.93
C ARG A 223 -1.78 -2.48 -6.73
N TYR A 224 -1.19 -1.74 -5.80
CA TYR A 224 0.23 -1.88 -5.45
C TYR A 224 0.61 -3.30 -5.00
N VAL A 225 -0.19 -3.95 -4.15
CA VAL A 225 0.08 -5.33 -3.71
C VAL A 225 0.12 -6.31 -4.89
N ILE A 226 -0.83 -6.17 -5.83
CA ILE A 226 -0.92 -7.03 -7.00
C ILE A 226 0.24 -6.76 -7.97
N ASP A 227 0.64 -5.51 -8.17
CA ASP A 227 1.81 -5.14 -8.97
C ASP A 227 3.11 -5.73 -8.38
N GLN A 228 3.26 -5.69 -7.04
CA GLN A 228 4.40 -6.32 -6.37
C GLN A 228 4.42 -7.84 -6.56
N LEU A 229 3.26 -8.51 -6.51
CA LEU A 229 3.18 -9.94 -6.80
C LEU A 229 3.59 -10.25 -8.24
N GLN A 230 3.11 -9.47 -9.22
CA GLN A 230 3.46 -9.64 -10.63
C GLN A 230 4.96 -9.43 -10.88
N ALA A 231 5.55 -8.42 -10.25
CA ALA A 231 6.99 -8.15 -10.34
C ALA A 231 7.86 -9.28 -9.76
N MET A 232 7.36 -10.03 -8.77
CA MET A 232 8.07 -11.21 -8.24
C MET A 232 8.10 -12.38 -9.23
N VAL A 233 6.99 -12.59 -9.96
CA VAL A 233 6.88 -13.67 -10.96
C VAL A 233 7.79 -13.42 -12.17
N VAL A 234 8.01 -12.17 -12.55
CA VAL A 234 8.90 -11.83 -13.69
C VAL A 234 10.38 -12.02 -13.35
N ARG A 235 10.74 -12.00 -12.05
CA ARG A 235 12.14 -12.11 -11.57
C ARG A 235 12.54 -13.55 -11.19
N SER A 236 11.59 -14.48 -11.15
CA SER A 236 11.79 -15.92 -10.88
C SER A 236 11.89 -16.71 -12.18
#